data_de843f807e619a8c263ed9e80c53b221
#
_entry.id   de843f807e619a8c263ed9e80c53b221
#
_cell.length_a   1.000
_cell.length_b   1.000
_cell.length_c   1.000
_cell.angle_alpha   90.00
_cell.angle_beta   90.00
_cell.angle_gamma   90.00
#
_symmetry.space_group_name_H-M   'P 1'
#
loop_
_entity.id
_entity.type
_entity.pdbx_description
1 polymer ?
#
loop_
_entity_poly.entity_id
_entity_poly.type
_entity_poly.pdbx_seq_one_letter_code
_entity_poly.pdbx_strand_id
1 'polypeptide(L)'
;MIFARPGWGAGPRPAADCQPAWRVLSKCALAAGIASLLACHSGKPTLGLLVWEGYADPSFIRPFEAKCNCTVNASYMGSSDELVAKLRGGSASNYDVISPSSDVATMLVSSGLAAPLDLGKVPSYPQLMSSLTALPLVKAQGRTWGVPFQWGPNPMLYDTTAFATPPDSWSVLWSPTLRGKVSVWDDLSTVYMAAQVLGYDKPDPSAIYRLTDEQLEHVKARLIELKPNIRKMWTTGGELTNLFENHEVTIAMGWPLMTNQLRQHHFPIAETIPRENTTGWIDHLMITAASEHKDLAAQLIEYLVQAPTQNEVIHVTGYLPANPGVAQYLTSEEKKTLHLDDLDSYQKRIYFWQNVPRRDKYNQIWNEVKAAQ
;
A
#
# COMPACT_ATOMS: atom_id res chain seq x y z
N MET A 1 11.84 -61.02 -35.72
CA MET A 1 12.04 -62.34 -35.00
C MET A 1 11.06 -62.31 -33.85
N ILE A 2 9.90 -62.87 -34.05
CA ILE A 2 9.54 -64.25 -33.94
C ILE A 2 9.41 -64.73 -32.47
N PHE A 3 8.18 -65.10 -32.21
CA PHE A 3 7.58 -66.11 -31.35
C PHE A 3 7.29 -65.76 -29.88
N ALA A 4 6.24 -66.21 -29.22
CA ALA A 4 4.94 -66.83 -29.57
C ALA A 4 4.26 -67.12 -28.21
N ARG A 5 2.95 -67.08 -28.15
CA ARG A 5 2.08 -67.68 -27.10
C ARG A 5 2.18 -69.23 -27.15
N PRO A 6 1.70 -70.04 -26.21
CA PRO A 6 0.31 -70.24 -25.79
C PRO A 6 0.16 -70.53 -24.28
N GLY A 7 -1.01 -70.73 -23.57
CA GLY A 7 -2.35 -71.09 -23.92
C GLY A 7 -2.92 -72.12 -22.99
N TRP A 8 -4.22 -72.01 -22.62
CA TRP A 8 -5.18 -73.02 -22.16
C TRP A 8 -5.04 -73.56 -20.70
N GLY A 9 -6.09 -73.62 -19.87
CA GLY A 9 -7.29 -74.41 -20.03
C GLY A 9 -8.34 -74.23 -18.93
N ALA A 10 -9.50 -74.68 -19.25
CA ALA A 10 -10.80 -74.41 -18.71
C ALA A 10 -11.28 -75.37 -17.59
N GLY A 11 -12.17 -74.82 -16.72
CA GLY A 11 -13.43 -75.30 -16.18
C GLY A 11 -13.48 -76.59 -15.34
N PRO A 12 -14.60 -76.98 -14.70
CA PRO A 12 -15.91 -76.37 -14.61
C PRO A 12 -16.53 -76.31 -13.16
N ARG A 13 -17.74 -75.74 -13.10
CA ARG A 13 -18.71 -75.73 -11.97
C ARG A 13 -19.26 -77.15 -11.58
N PRO A 14 -19.95 -77.29 -10.44
CA PRO A 14 -21.31 -76.80 -10.32
C PRO A 14 -21.80 -76.39 -8.90
N ALA A 15 -23.01 -75.90 -8.89
CA ALA A 15 -23.87 -75.33 -7.89
C ALA A 15 -24.33 -76.23 -6.75
N ALA A 16 -24.80 -75.66 -5.67
CA ALA A 16 -25.99 -76.02 -4.96
C ALA A 16 -26.53 -74.92 -4.06
N ASP A 17 -27.82 -74.69 -4.24
CA ASP A 17 -28.71 -73.81 -3.50
C ASP A 17 -28.80 -74.13 -2.01
N CYS A 18 -29.14 -73.11 -1.21
CA CYS A 18 -30.19 -73.15 -0.22
C CYS A 18 -30.48 -71.78 0.38
N GLN A 19 -31.60 -71.15 0.04
CA GLN A 19 -32.35 -70.19 0.83
C GLN A 19 -33.41 -70.98 1.68
N PRO A 20 -34.22 -70.32 2.55
CA PRO A 20 -34.18 -69.10 3.35
C PRO A 20 -34.65 -69.29 4.82
N ALA A 21 -34.50 -68.29 5.67
CA ALA A 21 -35.42 -68.09 6.81
C ALA A 21 -35.31 -66.67 7.33
N TRP A 22 -36.16 -65.87 7.04
CA TRP A 22 -37.25 -65.09 7.59
C TRP A 22 -37.16 -64.66 9.08
N ARG A 23 -37.21 -63.36 9.20
CA ARG A 23 -38.03 -62.49 10.10
C ARG A 23 -37.50 -62.05 11.45
N VAL A 24 -37.50 -60.70 11.51
CA VAL A 24 -38.11 -59.82 12.52
C VAL A 24 -37.18 -59.16 13.56
N LEU A 25 -37.42 -57.86 13.71
CA LEU A 25 -36.94 -56.89 14.72
C LEU A 25 -35.61 -56.20 14.36
N SER A 26 -35.51 -54.92 14.28
CA SER A 26 -36.19 -53.86 15.01
C SER A 26 -35.94 -52.52 14.33
N LYS A 27 -36.96 -51.71 14.18
CA LYS A 27 -36.89 -50.28 13.91
C LYS A 27 -36.28 -49.60 15.12
N CYS A 28 -35.01 -49.22 15.12
CA CYS A 28 -34.40 -48.25 16.02
C CYS A 28 -32.88 -48.15 15.75
N ALA A 29 -32.44 -47.58 14.64
CA ALA A 29 -31.04 -47.12 14.44
C ALA A 29 -30.91 -46.26 13.18
N LEU A 30 -31.81 -45.27 13.01
CA LEU A 30 -31.71 -44.31 11.93
C LEU A 30 -31.92 -42.87 12.46
N ALA A 31 -31.21 -42.51 13.54
CA ALA A 31 -31.23 -41.16 14.09
C ALA A 31 -29.89 -40.73 14.73
N ALA A 32 -28.78 -41.40 14.37
CA ALA A 32 -27.46 -41.05 14.94
C ALA A 32 -26.37 -40.83 13.88
N GLY A 33 -26.73 -40.50 12.64
CA GLY A 33 -25.79 -40.40 11.52
C GLY A 33 -25.68 -39.02 10.82
N ILE A 34 -26.36 -37.96 11.27
CA ILE A 34 -26.35 -36.65 10.60
C ILE A 34 -25.85 -35.51 11.50
N ALA A 35 -25.27 -35.84 12.65
CA ALA A 35 -24.74 -34.81 13.57
C ALA A 35 -23.19 -34.62 13.54
N SER A 36 -22.48 -35.13 12.52
CA SER A 36 -21.01 -35.11 12.51
C SER A 36 -20.38 -34.53 11.27
N LEU A 37 -21.04 -33.62 10.55
CA LEU A 37 -20.45 -32.91 9.40
C LEU A 37 -20.47 -31.37 9.56
N LEU A 38 -20.71 -30.87 10.77
CA LEU A 38 -20.31 -29.56 11.17
C LEU A 38 -18.95 -29.65 11.88
N ALA A 39 -17.94 -30.19 11.19
CA ALA A 39 -16.57 -29.93 11.55
C ALA A 39 -16.36 -28.43 11.33
N CYS A 40 -16.61 -27.65 12.39
CA CYS A 40 -16.15 -26.29 12.50
C CYS A 40 -14.71 -26.27 11.99
N HIS A 41 -14.47 -25.53 10.94
CA HIS A 41 -13.13 -25.03 10.65
C HIS A 41 -12.75 -24.19 11.87
N SER A 42 -12.09 -24.82 12.85
CA SER A 42 -11.62 -24.19 14.08
C SER A 42 -10.33 -23.37 13.85
N GLY A 43 -10.08 -22.98 12.60
CA GLY A 43 -9.05 -22.00 12.28
C GLY A 43 -9.52 -20.60 12.63
N LYS A 44 -8.64 -19.82 13.24
CA LYS A 44 -8.90 -18.38 13.43
C LYS A 44 -9.18 -17.75 12.07
N PRO A 45 -10.16 -16.82 11.96
CA PRO A 45 -10.37 -16.09 10.73
C PRO A 45 -9.08 -15.32 10.37
N THR A 46 -8.76 -15.27 9.08
CA THR A 46 -7.55 -14.60 8.58
C THR A 46 -7.96 -13.43 7.72
N LEU A 47 -7.42 -12.24 8.02
CA LEU A 47 -7.52 -11.05 7.18
C LEU A 47 -6.31 -10.95 6.27
N GLY A 48 -6.53 -10.85 4.97
CA GLY A 48 -5.53 -10.50 3.98
C GLY A 48 -5.42 -8.99 3.81
N LEU A 49 -4.21 -8.45 3.87
CA LEU A 49 -3.94 -7.05 3.65
C LEU A 49 -3.05 -6.84 2.43
N LEU A 50 -3.33 -5.79 1.64
CA LEU A 50 -2.42 -5.25 0.63
C LEU A 50 -2.21 -3.77 0.94
N VAL A 51 -1.09 -3.46 1.56
CA VAL A 51 -0.83 -2.16 2.19
C VAL A 51 0.59 -1.66 1.90
N TRP A 52 0.82 -0.39 2.15
CA TRP A 52 2.18 0.18 2.12
C TRP A 52 3.05 -0.39 3.23
N GLU A 53 4.37 -0.35 3.01
CA GLU A 53 5.36 -0.72 4.03
C GLU A 53 5.16 0.12 5.31
N GLY A 54 5.25 -0.54 6.47
CA GLY A 54 4.99 0.08 7.77
C GLY A 54 3.53 0.03 8.25
N TYR A 55 2.54 -0.26 7.39
CA TYR A 55 1.11 -0.23 7.78
C TYR A 55 0.59 -1.52 8.42
N ALA A 56 1.42 -2.52 8.53
CA ALA A 56 1.10 -3.77 9.22
C ALA A 56 2.26 -4.23 10.13
N ASP A 57 2.85 -3.28 10.85
CA ASP A 57 3.92 -3.60 11.80
C ASP A 57 3.39 -4.43 12.97
N PRO A 58 4.14 -5.44 13.43
CA PRO A 58 3.75 -6.29 14.55
C PRO A 58 3.44 -5.54 15.85
N SER A 59 4.00 -4.35 16.08
CA SER A 59 3.80 -3.57 17.31
C SER A 59 2.34 -3.22 17.55
N PHE A 60 1.57 -2.95 16.50
CA PHE A 60 0.14 -2.64 16.59
C PHE A 60 -0.77 -3.71 15.97
N ILE A 61 -0.28 -4.57 15.09
CA ILE A 61 -1.11 -5.65 14.51
C ILE A 61 -1.31 -6.80 15.51
N ARG A 62 -0.27 -7.23 16.25
CA ARG A 62 -0.42 -8.31 17.23
C ARG A 62 -1.44 -8.00 18.35
N PRO A 63 -1.51 -6.79 18.91
CA PRO A 63 -2.58 -6.43 19.84
C PRO A 63 -3.99 -6.56 19.23
N PHE A 64 -4.16 -6.20 17.95
CA PHE A 64 -5.42 -6.42 17.25
C PHE A 64 -5.74 -7.92 17.08
N GLU A 65 -4.79 -8.74 16.61
CA GLU A 65 -4.94 -10.19 16.47
C GLU A 65 -5.37 -10.87 17.78
N ALA A 66 -4.78 -10.43 18.91
CA ALA A 66 -5.15 -10.93 20.22
C ALA A 66 -6.58 -10.54 20.61
N LYS A 67 -7.02 -9.32 20.27
CA LYS A 67 -8.35 -8.79 20.58
C LYS A 67 -9.45 -9.44 19.74
N CYS A 68 -9.21 -9.66 18.44
CA CYS A 68 -10.20 -10.26 17.53
C CYS A 68 -10.17 -11.78 17.52
N ASN A 69 -9.18 -12.42 18.14
CA ASN A 69 -8.88 -13.85 17.97
C ASN A 69 -8.76 -14.25 16.49
N CYS A 70 -8.07 -13.43 15.71
CA CYS A 70 -7.86 -13.60 14.27
C CYS A 70 -6.37 -13.60 13.91
N THR A 71 -6.05 -13.78 12.64
CA THR A 71 -4.69 -13.62 12.07
C THR A 71 -4.73 -12.56 10.99
N VAL A 72 -3.68 -11.76 10.87
CA VAL A 72 -3.51 -10.74 9.83
C VAL A 72 -2.31 -11.10 8.96
N ASN A 73 -2.54 -11.33 7.67
CA ASN A 73 -1.50 -11.60 6.68
C ASN A 73 -1.34 -10.38 5.79
N ALA A 74 -0.22 -9.69 5.92
CA ALA A 74 0.07 -8.52 5.11
C ALA A 74 0.95 -8.84 3.91
N SER A 75 0.56 -8.30 2.76
CA SER A 75 1.40 -8.15 1.58
C SER A 75 1.69 -6.67 1.38
N TYR A 76 2.92 -6.35 1.06
CA TYR A 76 3.31 -4.96 0.81
C TYR A 76 3.30 -4.67 -0.70
N MET A 77 3.11 -3.41 -1.03
CA MET A 77 3.16 -2.90 -2.40
C MET A 77 4.18 -1.76 -2.49
N GLY A 78 4.80 -1.64 -3.66
CA GLY A 78 5.79 -0.60 -3.95
C GLY A 78 5.24 0.57 -4.77
N SER A 79 4.00 0.46 -5.30
CA SER A 79 3.35 1.53 -6.08
C SER A 79 1.83 1.38 -6.12
N SER A 80 1.11 2.49 -6.41
CA SER A 80 -0.33 2.46 -6.66
C SER A 80 -0.70 1.57 -7.86
N ASP A 81 0.15 1.52 -8.89
CA ASP A 81 -0.09 0.68 -10.07
C ASP A 81 0.04 -0.81 -9.75
N GLU A 82 0.95 -1.20 -8.86
CA GLU A 82 1.06 -2.57 -8.36
C GLU A 82 -0.20 -3.01 -7.63
N LEU A 83 -0.76 -2.16 -6.77
CA LEU A 83 -2.04 -2.43 -6.10
C LEU A 83 -3.15 -2.70 -7.11
N VAL A 84 -3.31 -1.80 -8.08
CA VAL A 84 -4.33 -1.93 -9.12
C VAL A 84 -4.12 -3.20 -9.94
N ALA A 85 -2.89 -3.51 -10.32
CA ALA A 85 -2.56 -4.72 -11.10
C ALA A 85 -2.90 -6.00 -10.32
N LYS A 86 -2.55 -6.08 -9.04
CA LYS A 86 -2.87 -7.23 -8.17
C LYS A 86 -4.39 -7.42 -8.03
N LEU A 87 -5.15 -6.35 -7.82
CA LEU A 87 -6.61 -6.44 -7.68
C LEU A 87 -7.30 -6.85 -8.97
N ARG A 88 -6.84 -6.35 -10.13
CA ARG A 88 -7.39 -6.71 -11.45
C ARG A 88 -6.94 -8.08 -11.94
N GLY A 89 -5.76 -8.51 -11.53
CA GLY A 89 -5.16 -9.79 -11.95
C GLY A 89 -5.75 -11.05 -11.30
N GLY A 90 -6.90 -10.96 -10.62
CA GLY A 90 -7.59 -12.09 -10.00
C GLY A 90 -7.16 -12.40 -8.57
N SER A 91 -6.26 -11.61 -7.98
CA SER A 91 -5.79 -11.79 -6.59
C SER A 91 -6.65 -11.03 -5.57
N ALA A 92 -7.72 -10.37 -5.99
CA ALA A 92 -8.54 -9.52 -5.12
C ALA A 92 -9.14 -10.28 -3.92
N SER A 93 -9.48 -11.56 -4.09
CA SER A 93 -10.00 -12.41 -3.01
C SER A 93 -8.99 -12.75 -1.92
N ASN A 94 -7.70 -12.51 -2.15
CA ASN A 94 -6.65 -12.70 -1.15
C ASN A 94 -6.56 -11.51 -0.16
N TYR A 95 -7.25 -10.43 -0.44
CA TYR A 95 -7.13 -9.19 0.31
C TYR A 95 -8.49 -8.70 0.80
N ASP A 96 -8.61 -8.49 2.10
CA ASP A 96 -9.79 -7.92 2.75
C ASP A 96 -9.67 -6.42 2.91
N VAL A 97 -8.48 -5.94 3.32
CA VAL A 97 -8.18 -4.51 3.50
C VAL A 97 -7.04 -4.08 2.58
N ILE A 98 -7.22 -2.94 1.96
CA ILE A 98 -6.22 -2.31 1.09
C ILE A 98 -5.98 -0.87 1.52
N SER A 99 -4.77 -0.34 1.25
CA SER A 99 -4.42 1.05 1.58
C SER A 99 -4.05 1.86 0.33
N PRO A 100 -4.99 2.11 -0.61
CA PRO A 100 -4.69 2.91 -1.78
C PRO A 100 -4.41 4.37 -1.43
N SER A 101 -3.50 4.98 -2.16
CA SER A 101 -3.31 6.43 -2.16
C SER A 101 -4.37 7.16 -2.99
N SER A 102 -4.47 8.46 -2.80
CA SER A 102 -5.51 9.33 -3.38
C SER A 102 -5.58 9.31 -4.92
N ASP A 103 -4.49 8.99 -5.59
CA ASP A 103 -4.40 8.93 -7.06
C ASP A 103 -5.18 7.77 -7.71
N VAL A 104 -5.42 6.69 -6.97
CA VAL A 104 -6.15 5.51 -7.46
C VAL A 104 -7.41 5.20 -6.68
N ALA A 105 -7.63 5.79 -5.50
CA ALA A 105 -8.77 5.49 -4.64
C ALA A 105 -10.13 5.66 -5.37
N THR A 106 -10.32 6.79 -6.06
CA THR A 106 -11.55 7.06 -6.84
C THR A 106 -11.76 6.02 -7.95
N MET A 107 -10.70 5.59 -8.61
CA MET A 107 -10.76 4.58 -9.67
C MET A 107 -11.16 3.21 -9.11
N LEU A 108 -10.65 2.81 -7.94
CA LEU A 108 -11.03 1.56 -7.28
C LEU A 108 -12.52 1.53 -6.93
N VAL A 109 -13.08 2.66 -6.50
CA VAL A 109 -14.51 2.82 -6.25
C VAL A 109 -15.29 2.67 -7.56
N SER A 110 -14.93 3.41 -8.60
CA SER A 110 -15.67 3.45 -9.87
C SER A 110 -15.58 2.13 -10.65
N SER A 111 -14.52 1.37 -10.49
CA SER A 111 -14.33 0.06 -11.12
C SER A 111 -14.91 -1.12 -10.31
N GLY A 112 -15.54 -0.86 -9.15
CA GLY A 112 -16.16 -1.89 -8.33
C GLY A 112 -15.16 -2.83 -7.63
N LEU A 113 -13.92 -2.42 -7.48
CA LEU A 113 -12.87 -3.19 -6.78
C LEU A 113 -12.91 -3.01 -5.26
N ALA A 114 -13.50 -1.91 -4.78
CA ALA A 114 -13.74 -1.66 -3.37
C ALA A 114 -15.20 -1.94 -2.98
N ALA A 115 -15.46 -2.16 -1.71
CA ALA A 115 -16.79 -2.24 -1.12
C ALA A 115 -17.12 -0.94 -0.37
N PRO A 116 -18.40 -0.53 -0.31
CA PRO A 116 -18.80 0.58 0.54
C PRO A 116 -18.59 0.23 2.01
N LEU A 117 -18.12 1.19 2.79
CA LEU A 117 -17.85 1.05 4.21
C LEU A 117 -19.06 1.53 5.03
N ASP A 118 -19.48 0.71 5.98
CA ASP A 118 -20.46 1.09 6.98
C ASP A 118 -19.78 1.91 8.08
N LEU A 119 -19.99 3.23 8.09
CA LEU A 119 -19.41 4.12 9.10
C LEU A 119 -19.93 3.86 10.51
N GLY A 120 -21.06 3.17 10.68
CA GLY A 120 -21.52 2.72 11.98
C GLY A 120 -20.56 1.72 12.65
N LYS A 121 -19.69 1.07 11.86
CA LYS A 121 -18.63 0.17 12.32
C LYS A 121 -17.28 0.86 12.52
N VAL A 122 -17.21 2.16 12.22
CA VAL A 122 -16.00 2.99 12.37
C VAL A 122 -16.35 4.24 13.23
N PRO A 123 -16.66 4.07 14.51
CA PRO A 123 -17.09 5.16 15.40
C PRO A 123 -16.04 6.26 15.56
N SER A 124 -14.76 6.00 15.29
CA SER A 124 -13.70 7.01 15.29
C SER A 124 -13.69 7.90 14.03
N TYR A 125 -14.46 7.59 12.98
CA TYR A 125 -14.49 8.38 11.74
C TYR A 125 -14.76 9.88 11.95
N PRO A 126 -15.71 10.32 12.82
CA PRO A 126 -15.95 11.74 13.08
C PRO A 126 -14.79 12.47 13.77
N GLN A 127 -13.83 11.72 14.35
CA GLN A 127 -12.66 12.27 15.03
C GLN A 127 -11.52 12.56 14.05
N LEU A 128 -11.60 12.07 12.81
CA LEU A 128 -10.58 12.27 11.80
C LEU A 128 -10.61 13.72 11.27
N MET A 129 -9.47 14.18 10.77
CA MET A 129 -9.32 15.53 10.20
C MET A 129 -10.38 15.81 9.13
N SER A 130 -11.17 16.85 9.36
CA SER A 130 -12.24 17.25 8.40
C SER A 130 -11.69 17.64 7.05
N SER A 131 -10.49 18.22 6.97
CA SER A 131 -9.79 18.53 5.72
C SER A 131 -9.53 17.29 4.85
N LEU A 132 -9.33 16.11 5.45
CA LEU A 132 -9.13 14.85 4.75
C LEU A 132 -10.45 14.14 4.46
N THR A 133 -11.35 14.09 5.45
CA THR A 133 -12.65 13.41 5.29
C THR A 133 -13.62 14.15 4.38
N ALA A 134 -13.45 15.47 4.16
CA ALA A 134 -14.24 16.24 3.21
C ALA A 134 -13.90 15.96 1.74
N LEU A 135 -12.71 15.45 1.45
CA LEU A 135 -12.29 15.19 0.09
C LEU A 135 -13.18 14.11 -0.57
N PRO A 136 -13.54 14.25 -1.85
CA PRO A 136 -14.44 13.32 -2.53
C PRO A 136 -13.77 12.01 -2.99
N LEU A 137 -12.53 11.76 -2.60
CA LEU A 137 -11.66 10.69 -3.11
C LEU A 137 -12.25 9.28 -2.94
N VAL A 138 -12.92 9.05 -1.82
CA VAL A 138 -13.53 7.77 -1.46
C VAL A 138 -15.04 7.89 -1.20
N LYS A 139 -15.67 8.91 -1.78
CA LYS A 139 -17.11 9.17 -1.66
C LYS A 139 -17.77 9.05 -3.02
N ALA A 140 -18.76 8.19 -3.13
CA ALA A 140 -19.54 8.01 -4.34
C ALA A 140 -20.96 7.55 -3.99
N GLN A 141 -21.95 7.97 -4.79
CA GLN A 141 -23.35 7.53 -4.67
C GLN A 141 -23.94 7.73 -3.25
N GLY A 142 -23.56 8.81 -2.56
CA GLY A 142 -24.00 9.11 -1.20
C GLY A 142 -23.40 8.19 -0.10
N ARG A 143 -22.41 7.38 -0.44
CA ARG A 143 -21.74 6.41 0.46
C ARG A 143 -20.27 6.73 0.60
N THR A 144 -19.67 6.27 1.72
CA THR A 144 -18.22 6.28 1.95
C THR A 144 -17.65 4.89 1.64
N TRP A 145 -16.47 4.84 1.00
CA TRP A 145 -15.81 3.62 0.52
C TRP A 145 -14.47 3.36 1.22
N GLY A 146 -14.02 4.31 2.01
CA GLY A 146 -12.79 4.20 2.78
C GLY A 146 -12.63 5.37 3.74
N VAL A 147 -11.63 5.28 4.58
CA VAL A 147 -11.30 6.32 5.56
C VAL A 147 -9.86 6.77 5.37
N PRO A 148 -9.53 8.07 5.49
CA PRO A 148 -8.16 8.51 5.50
C PRO A 148 -7.43 7.91 6.72
N PHE A 149 -6.20 7.46 6.49
CA PHE A 149 -5.41 6.76 7.51
C PHE A 149 -4.13 7.52 7.85
N GLN A 150 -3.25 7.66 6.87
CA GLN A 150 -2.00 8.40 6.99
C GLN A 150 -1.84 9.30 5.77
N TRP A 151 -1.03 10.35 5.88
CA TRP A 151 -0.69 11.23 4.79
C TRP A 151 0.71 11.81 4.96
N GLY A 152 1.28 12.34 3.90
CA GLY A 152 2.59 12.93 3.98
C GLY A 152 3.16 13.38 2.64
N PRO A 153 4.35 14.01 2.66
CA PRO A 153 5.10 14.40 1.47
C PRO A 153 5.92 13.25 0.91
N ASN A 154 6.43 13.47 -0.31
CA ASN A 154 7.62 12.80 -0.83
C ASN A 154 8.83 13.75 -0.64
N PRO A 155 9.48 13.77 0.52
CA PRO A 155 10.56 14.71 0.78
C PRO A 155 11.84 14.36 -0.01
N MET A 156 12.74 15.31 -0.08
CA MET A 156 14.13 15.07 -0.45
C MET A 156 14.91 14.63 0.79
N LEU A 157 15.43 13.41 0.78
CA LEU A 157 16.28 12.84 1.82
C LEU A 157 17.74 13.06 1.43
N TYR A 158 18.59 13.42 2.40
CA TYR A 158 20.01 13.64 2.14
C TYR A 158 20.89 13.27 3.35
N ASP A 159 22.07 12.73 3.06
CA ASP A 159 23.12 12.48 4.04
C ASP A 159 23.71 13.82 4.50
N THR A 160 23.57 14.14 5.78
CA THR A 160 24.04 15.42 6.35
C THR A 160 25.55 15.54 6.37
N THR A 161 26.30 14.47 6.17
CA THR A 161 27.77 14.52 6.03
C THR A 161 28.20 14.89 4.61
N ALA A 162 27.35 14.63 3.63
CA ALA A 162 27.62 14.98 2.22
C ALA A 162 27.17 16.41 1.85
N PHE A 163 26.29 17.01 2.64
CA PHE A 163 25.73 18.35 2.37
C PHE A 163 25.94 19.26 3.59
N ALA A 164 26.82 20.25 3.46
CA ALA A 164 27.08 21.23 4.53
C ALA A 164 25.85 22.12 4.82
N THR A 165 25.00 22.32 3.83
CA THR A 165 23.72 23.04 3.93
C THR A 165 22.62 22.17 3.32
N PRO A 166 21.39 22.20 3.88
CA PRO A 166 20.27 21.48 3.30
C PRO A 166 20.08 21.84 1.82
N PRO A 167 19.93 20.87 0.91
CA PRO A 167 19.59 21.15 -0.47
C PRO A 167 18.16 21.72 -0.54
N ASP A 168 17.99 22.84 -1.27
CA ASP A 168 16.75 23.63 -1.29
C ASP A 168 15.95 23.50 -2.59
N SER A 169 16.45 22.73 -3.56
CA SER A 169 15.83 22.58 -4.88
C SER A 169 15.97 21.15 -5.41
N TRP A 170 14.89 20.63 -6.00
CA TRP A 170 14.95 19.36 -6.72
C TRP A 170 16.00 19.36 -7.84
N SER A 171 16.31 20.54 -8.41
CA SER A 171 17.32 20.65 -9.47
C SER A 171 18.72 20.19 -9.04
N VAL A 172 19.01 20.10 -7.74
CA VAL A 172 20.29 19.59 -7.23
C VAL A 172 20.56 18.14 -7.70
N LEU A 173 19.50 17.33 -7.89
CA LEU A 173 19.64 15.95 -8.36
C LEU A 173 20.35 15.85 -9.71
N TRP A 174 20.27 16.89 -10.55
CA TRP A 174 20.96 16.99 -11.86
C TRP A 174 22.39 17.51 -11.78
N SER A 175 22.92 17.80 -10.57
CA SER A 175 24.31 18.24 -10.43
C SER A 175 25.29 17.19 -10.92
N PRO A 176 26.26 17.54 -11.78
CA PRO A 176 27.30 16.58 -12.21
C PRO A 176 28.13 16.00 -11.08
N THR A 177 28.19 16.68 -9.93
CA THR A 177 28.89 16.21 -8.73
C THR A 177 28.22 15.01 -8.05
N LEU A 178 26.95 14.77 -8.39
CA LEU A 178 26.14 13.67 -7.82
C LEU A 178 26.07 12.44 -8.75
N ARG A 179 26.97 12.33 -9.72
CA ARG A 179 26.99 11.18 -10.63
C ARG A 179 27.02 9.85 -9.87
N GLY A 180 26.00 9.00 -10.08
CA GLY A 180 25.84 7.70 -9.41
C GLY A 180 25.57 7.81 -7.90
N LYS A 181 25.11 8.95 -7.39
CA LYS A 181 24.82 9.20 -5.96
C LYS A 181 23.38 9.57 -5.65
N VAL A 182 22.51 9.58 -6.66
CA VAL A 182 21.09 9.90 -6.54
C VAL A 182 20.26 8.62 -6.56
N SER A 183 19.16 8.59 -5.83
CA SER A 183 18.10 7.61 -6.00
C SER A 183 16.74 8.30 -6.13
N VAL A 184 15.87 7.73 -6.95
CA VAL A 184 14.49 8.19 -7.12
C VAL A 184 13.55 7.00 -7.03
N TRP A 185 12.30 7.26 -6.74
CA TRP A 185 11.31 6.20 -6.62
C TRP A 185 10.86 5.69 -8.00
N ASP A 186 10.76 4.36 -8.19
CA ASP A 186 10.22 3.75 -9.42
C ASP A 186 8.68 3.87 -9.45
N ASP A 187 8.22 5.11 -9.47
CA ASP A 187 6.80 5.49 -9.45
C ASP A 187 6.57 6.78 -10.24
N LEU A 188 5.31 7.06 -10.58
CA LEU A 188 4.91 8.29 -11.28
C LEU A 188 5.23 9.58 -10.50
N SER A 189 5.41 9.50 -9.19
CA SER A 189 5.86 10.64 -8.37
C SER A 189 7.17 11.24 -8.85
N THR A 190 8.07 10.41 -9.42
CA THR A 190 9.31 10.88 -10.07
C THR A 190 9.02 11.69 -11.34
N VAL A 191 7.97 11.33 -12.09
CA VAL A 191 7.50 12.12 -13.25
C VAL A 191 6.95 13.46 -12.79
N TYR A 192 6.17 13.49 -11.70
CA TYR A 192 5.63 14.73 -11.14
C TYR A 192 6.73 15.66 -10.61
N MET A 193 7.73 15.10 -9.93
CA MET A 193 8.88 15.86 -9.46
C MET A 193 9.64 16.55 -10.62
N ALA A 194 9.87 15.83 -11.73
CA ALA A 194 10.50 16.42 -12.90
C ALA A 194 9.62 17.50 -13.57
N ALA A 195 8.29 17.32 -13.56
CA ALA A 195 7.35 18.33 -14.02
C ALA A 195 7.39 19.61 -13.16
N GLN A 196 7.55 19.48 -11.83
CA GLN A 196 7.75 20.61 -10.92
C GLN A 196 9.07 21.35 -11.21
N VAL A 197 10.17 20.63 -11.46
CA VAL A 197 11.45 21.23 -11.86
C VAL A 197 11.33 22.04 -13.16
N LEU A 198 10.47 21.59 -14.08
CA LEU A 198 10.16 22.31 -15.33
C LEU A 198 9.13 23.44 -15.15
N GLY A 199 8.58 23.61 -13.95
CA GLY A 199 7.62 24.69 -13.63
C GLY A 199 6.20 24.41 -14.12
N TYR A 200 5.86 23.18 -14.50
CA TYR A 200 4.52 22.83 -14.97
C TYR A 200 3.45 22.77 -13.87
N ASP A 201 3.83 22.99 -12.62
CA ASP A 201 2.96 23.17 -11.46
C ASP A 201 2.49 24.65 -11.30
N LYS A 202 2.89 25.56 -12.17
CA LYS A 202 2.57 26.99 -12.04
C LYS A 202 1.62 27.45 -13.17
N PRO A 203 0.63 28.28 -12.88
CA PRO A 203 0.18 28.72 -11.53
C PRO A 203 -0.72 27.68 -10.81
N ASP A 204 -1.06 26.57 -11.47
CA ASP A 204 -1.96 25.50 -10.96
C ASP A 204 -1.13 24.26 -10.58
N PRO A 205 -0.96 23.95 -9.28
CA PRO A 205 -0.25 22.75 -8.86
C PRO A 205 -0.83 21.45 -9.42
N SER A 206 -2.13 21.40 -9.71
CA SER A 206 -2.77 20.21 -10.25
C SER A 206 -2.46 19.94 -11.73
N ALA A 207 -1.83 20.90 -12.42
CA ALA A 207 -1.46 20.75 -13.84
C ALA A 207 -0.49 19.60 -14.08
N ILE A 208 0.37 19.26 -13.12
CA ILE A 208 1.30 18.12 -13.22
C ILE A 208 0.60 16.76 -13.37
N TYR A 209 -0.67 16.65 -13.04
CA TYR A 209 -1.49 15.44 -13.22
C TYR A 209 -2.24 15.42 -14.57
N ARG A 210 -2.10 16.48 -15.39
CA ARG A 210 -2.83 16.67 -16.66
C ARG A 210 -1.91 17.21 -17.77
N LEU A 211 -0.66 16.80 -17.78
CA LEU A 211 0.34 17.24 -18.76
C LEU A 211 -0.09 16.89 -20.18
N THR A 212 0.23 17.81 -21.13
CA THR A 212 0.08 17.54 -22.57
C THR A 212 1.13 16.54 -23.06
N ASP A 213 1.02 16.06 -24.30
CA ASP A 213 2.02 15.17 -24.88
C ASP A 213 3.38 15.86 -24.98
N GLU A 214 3.40 17.14 -25.41
CA GLU A 214 4.61 17.94 -25.49
C GLU A 214 5.28 18.09 -24.11
N GLN A 215 4.51 18.43 -23.06
CA GLN A 215 5.03 18.53 -21.72
C GLN A 215 5.57 17.20 -21.18
N LEU A 216 4.90 16.09 -21.48
CA LEU A 216 5.38 14.74 -21.13
C LEU A 216 6.70 14.39 -21.85
N GLU A 217 6.88 14.77 -23.11
CA GLU A 217 8.15 14.60 -23.81
C GLU A 217 9.27 15.44 -23.18
N HIS A 218 8.99 16.67 -22.76
CA HIS A 218 9.97 17.48 -22.02
C HIS A 218 10.34 16.86 -20.68
N VAL A 219 9.36 16.33 -19.93
CA VAL A 219 9.60 15.62 -18.67
C VAL A 219 10.46 14.37 -18.91
N LYS A 220 10.16 13.60 -19.97
CA LYS A 220 10.97 12.44 -20.37
C LYS A 220 12.42 12.83 -20.62
N ALA A 221 12.63 13.83 -21.46
CA ALA A 221 13.98 14.32 -21.78
C ALA A 221 14.74 14.74 -20.51
N ARG A 222 14.06 15.48 -19.62
CA ARG A 222 14.65 15.94 -18.34
C ARG A 222 15.02 14.76 -17.42
N LEU A 223 14.20 13.72 -17.36
CA LEU A 223 14.49 12.51 -16.58
C LEU A 223 15.61 11.66 -17.19
N ILE A 224 15.71 11.60 -18.51
CA ILE A 224 16.85 10.96 -19.19
C ILE A 224 18.15 11.67 -18.87
N GLU A 225 18.18 13.00 -18.82
CA GLU A 225 19.34 13.79 -18.35
C GLU A 225 19.74 13.46 -16.90
N LEU A 226 18.81 13.01 -16.06
CA LEU A 226 19.08 12.62 -14.67
C LEU A 226 19.78 11.26 -14.56
N LYS A 227 19.57 10.35 -15.52
CA LYS A 227 20.01 8.94 -15.45
C LYS A 227 21.48 8.76 -15.07
N PRO A 228 22.46 9.54 -15.58
CA PRO A 228 23.86 9.40 -15.16
C PRO A 228 24.10 9.60 -13.66
N ASN A 229 23.21 10.34 -12.98
CA ASN A 229 23.28 10.58 -11.53
C ASN A 229 22.59 9.48 -10.72
N ILE A 230 21.62 8.76 -11.32
CA ILE A 230 20.87 7.73 -10.65
C ILE A 230 21.75 6.51 -10.41
N ARG A 231 21.94 6.12 -9.15
CA ARG A 231 22.54 4.85 -8.75
C ARG A 231 21.54 3.70 -8.91
N LYS A 232 20.32 3.92 -8.47
CA LYS A 232 19.21 2.98 -8.55
C LYS A 232 17.87 3.71 -8.44
N MET A 233 16.86 3.19 -9.13
CA MET A 233 15.45 3.51 -8.88
C MET A 233 14.96 2.50 -7.84
N TRP A 234 14.56 2.98 -6.66
CA TRP A 234 14.12 2.12 -5.57
C TRP A 234 12.62 1.80 -5.67
N THR A 235 12.21 0.65 -5.16
CA THR A 235 10.84 0.15 -5.19
C THR A 235 10.24 -0.06 -3.80
N THR A 236 11.06 -0.28 -2.78
CA THR A 236 10.64 -0.47 -1.39
C THR A 236 11.43 0.44 -0.44
N GLY A 237 10.83 0.78 0.71
CA GLY A 237 11.50 1.62 1.70
C GLY A 237 12.80 1.02 2.19
N GLY A 238 12.80 -0.28 2.48
CA GLY A 238 14.01 -0.99 2.92
C GLY A 238 15.12 -0.98 1.88
N GLU A 239 14.80 -0.97 0.57
CA GLU A 239 15.80 -0.85 -0.48
C GLU A 239 16.50 0.51 -0.45
N LEU A 240 15.73 1.62 -0.31
CA LEU A 240 16.34 2.94 -0.21
C LEU A 240 17.14 3.11 1.08
N THR A 241 16.65 2.61 2.21
CA THR A 241 17.37 2.60 3.48
C THR A 241 18.74 1.93 3.33
N ASN A 242 18.78 0.73 2.72
CA ASN A 242 20.03 0.02 2.46
C ASN A 242 20.99 0.80 1.54
N LEU A 243 20.50 1.51 0.52
CA LEU A 243 21.33 2.33 -0.36
C LEU A 243 22.04 3.47 0.41
N PHE A 244 21.36 4.10 1.36
CA PHE A 244 21.97 5.10 2.23
C PHE A 244 22.98 4.48 3.20
N GLU A 245 22.62 3.41 3.91
CA GLU A 245 23.48 2.73 4.90
C GLU A 245 24.79 2.23 4.28
N ASN A 246 24.73 1.75 3.05
CA ASN A 246 25.89 1.33 2.29
C ASN A 246 26.64 2.49 1.61
N HIS A 247 26.27 3.75 1.87
CA HIS A 247 26.84 4.94 1.22
C HIS A 247 26.84 4.89 -0.32
N GLU A 248 25.90 4.13 -0.90
CA GLU A 248 25.74 4.05 -2.35
C GLU A 248 25.11 5.32 -2.89
N VAL A 249 24.22 5.94 -2.12
CA VAL A 249 23.57 7.22 -2.45
C VAL A 249 23.78 8.23 -1.33
N THR A 250 23.72 9.53 -1.67
CA THR A 250 23.81 10.63 -0.71
C THR A 250 22.57 11.49 -0.70
N ILE A 251 21.70 11.34 -1.71
CA ILE A 251 20.48 12.13 -1.84
C ILE A 251 19.43 11.33 -2.62
N ALA A 252 18.18 11.45 -2.21
CA ALA A 252 17.08 10.74 -2.86
C ALA A 252 15.74 11.49 -2.69
N MET A 253 14.77 11.19 -3.56
CA MET A 253 13.36 11.34 -3.23
C MET A 253 12.94 10.11 -2.42
N GLY A 254 12.27 10.30 -1.30
CA GLY A 254 11.87 9.19 -0.42
C GLY A 254 10.58 9.47 0.35
N TRP A 255 10.36 8.69 1.40
CA TRP A 255 9.26 8.86 2.35
C TRP A 255 9.81 9.14 3.75
N PRO A 256 9.06 9.78 4.65
CA PRO A 256 9.46 9.94 6.04
C PRO A 256 9.78 8.62 6.76
N LEU A 257 9.20 7.49 6.32
CA LEU A 257 9.52 6.15 6.83
C LEU A 257 11.03 5.86 6.77
N MET A 258 11.68 6.16 5.63
CA MET A 258 13.11 5.91 5.49
C MET A 258 13.93 6.84 6.39
N THR A 259 13.53 8.10 6.50
CA THR A 259 14.17 9.04 7.44
C THR A 259 14.08 8.53 8.87
N ASN A 260 12.91 8.02 9.26
CA ASN A 260 12.68 7.47 10.59
C ASN A 260 13.55 6.23 10.85
N GLN A 261 13.56 5.27 9.93
CA GLN A 261 14.38 4.05 10.01
C GLN A 261 15.89 4.37 10.07
N LEU A 262 16.38 5.23 9.18
CA LEU A 262 17.79 5.63 9.15
C LEU A 262 18.23 6.34 10.43
N ARG A 263 17.37 7.18 11.02
CA ARG A 263 17.64 7.81 12.32
C ARG A 263 17.71 6.78 13.45
N GLN A 264 16.82 5.78 13.46
CA GLN A 264 16.85 4.69 14.44
C GLN A 264 18.16 3.86 14.33
N HIS A 265 18.70 3.75 13.13
CA HIS A 265 20.00 3.11 12.87
C HIS A 265 21.20 4.07 13.05
N HIS A 266 20.97 5.27 13.58
CA HIS A 266 21.98 6.30 13.81
C HIS A 266 22.70 6.78 12.53
N PHE A 267 22.08 6.63 11.36
CA PHE A 267 22.59 7.19 10.12
C PHE A 267 22.36 8.71 10.08
N PRO A 268 23.33 9.53 9.60
CA PRO A 268 23.22 11.00 9.57
C PRO A 268 22.30 11.47 8.42
N ILE A 269 21.00 11.28 8.56
CA ILE A 269 19.99 11.61 7.57
C ILE A 269 19.15 12.80 7.99
N ALA A 270 18.82 13.65 7.04
CA ALA A 270 17.78 14.66 7.15
C ALA A 270 16.88 14.67 5.91
N GLU A 271 15.73 15.32 6.05
CA GLU A 271 14.80 15.51 4.94
C GLU A 271 14.42 16.99 4.83
N THR A 272 14.01 17.38 3.63
CA THR A 272 13.54 18.73 3.34
C THR A 272 12.49 18.69 2.23
N ILE A 273 11.59 19.68 2.25
CA ILE A 273 10.74 20.00 1.10
C ILE A 273 11.45 21.10 0.31
N PRO A 274 11.86 20.87 -0.96
CA PRO A 274 12.50 21.87 -1.80
C PRO A 274 11.59 23.07 -2.09
N ARG A 275 12.17 24.18 -2.55
CA ARG A 275 11.44 25.44 -2.87
C ARG A 275 10.39 25.28 -3.97
N GLU A 276 10.52 24.28 -4.83
CA GLU A 276 9.52 23.91 -5.82
C GLU A 276 8.31 23.22 -5.20
N ASN A 277 8.30 23.02 -3.87
CA ASN A 277 7.35 22.16 -3.16
C ASN A 277 7.56 20.68 -3.49
N THR A 278 6.68 19.81 -3.01
CA THR A 278 6.71 18.39 -3.32
C THR A 278 5.32 17.84 -3.56
N THR A 279 5.23 16.69 -4.19
CA THR A 279 3.98 15.93 -4.17
C THR A 279 3.85 15.14 -2.88
N GLY A 280 2.64 14.74 -2.57
CA GLY A 280 2.35 13.93 -1.39
C GLY A 280 1.10 13.11 -1.58
N TRP A 281 0.84 12.28 -0.64
CA TRP A 281 -0.21 11.27 -0.69
C TRP A 281 -1.14 11.40 0.53
N ILE A 282 -2.36 10.90 0.35
CA ILE A 282 -3.30 10.58 1.41
C ILE A 282 -3.69 9.13 1.18
N ASP A 283 -3.33 8.27 2.11
CA ASP A 283 -3.69 6.86 2.05
C ASP A 283 -5.02 6.62 2.75
N HIS A 284 -5.81 5.75 2.17
CA HIS A 284 -7.12 5.39 2.68
C HIS A 284 -7.15 3.91 3.03
N LEU A 285 -7.77 3.55 4.12
CA LEU A 285 -8.11 2.16 4.39
C LEU A 285 -9.45 1.86 3.73
N MET A 286 -9.47 0.87 2.84
CA MET A 286 -10.64 0.44 2.10
C MET A 286 -10.82 -1.08 2.22
N ILE A 287 -12.06 -1.53 2.13
CA ILE A 287 -12.40 -2.97 2.06
C ILE A 287 -12.54 -3.35 0.59
N THR A 288 -11.96 -4.47 0.19
CA THR A 288 -12.13 -4.98 -1.18
C THR A 288 -13.56 -5.48 -1.42
N ALA A 289 -14.03 -5.36 -2.65
CA ALA A 289 -15.35 -5.89 -3.02
C ALA A 289 -15.42 -7.40 -2.83
N ALA A 290 -14.30 -8.09 -3.07
CA ALA A 290 -14.16 -9.55 -2.99
C ALA A 290 -14.03 -10.10 -1.56
N SER A 291 -13.83 -9.24 -0.55
CA SER A 291 -13.67 -9.67 0.84
C SER A 291 -14.89 -10.44 1.35
N GLU A 292 -14.66 -11.59 1.96
CA GLU A 292 -15.66 -12.38 2.69
C GLU A 292 -15.71 -11.99 4.19
N HIS A 293 -14.74 -11.20 4.68
CA HIS A 293 -14.57 -10.82 6.07
C HIS A 293 -14.83 -9.33 6.34
N LYS A 294 -15.79 -8.70 5.64
CA LYS A 294 -16.03 -7.25 5.68
C LYS A 294 -16.23 -6.68 7.09
N ASP A 295 -16.86 -7.45 7.98
CA ASP A 295 -17.10 -7.01 9.35
C ASP A 295 -15.80 -6.99 10.18
N LEU A 296 -14.97 -8.00 10.02
CA LEU A 296 -13.66 -8.04 10.69
C LEU A 296 -12.69 -7.01 10.07
N ALA A 297 -12.77 -6.80 8.76
CA ALA A 297 -12.02 -5.74 8.07
C ALA A 297 -12.41 -4.35 8.60
N ALA A 298 -13.70 -4.08 8.80
CA ALA A 298 -14.16 -2.83 9.40
C ALA A 298 -13.67 -2.65 10.85
N GLN A 299 -13.60 -3.73 11.64
CA GLN A 299 -13.02 -3.69 12.98
C GLN A 299 -11.52 -3.36 12.96
N LEU A 300 -10.77 -3.90 11.99
CA LEU A 300 -9.36 -3.53 11.83
C LEU A 300 -9.22 -2.06 11.43
N ILE A 301 -10.04 -1.58 10.50
CA ILE A 301 -10.04 -0.17 10.09
C ILE A 301 -10.35 0.74 11.28
N GLU A 302 -11.39 0.44 12.06
CA GLU A 302 -11.69 1.19 13.28
C GLU A 302 -10.50 1.19 14.26
N TYR A 303 -9.87 0.04 14.49
CA TYR A 303 -8.71 -0.07 15.37
C TYR A 303 -7.54 0.80 14.89
N LEU A 304 -7.25 0.77 13.58
CA LEU A 304 -6.12 1.49 13.00
C LEU A 304 -6.31 3.02 13.00
N VAL A 305 -7.54 3.53 12.94
CA VAL A 305 -7.80 4.99 12.95
C VAL A 305 -7.99 5.58 14.33
N GLN A 306 -7.97 4.78 15.38
CA GLN A 306 -7.98 5.26 16.77
C GLN A 306 -6.68 6.00 17.11
N ALA A 307 -6.77 7.10 17.84
CA ALA A 307 -5.61 7.91 18.20
C ALA A 307 -4.47 7.13 18.92
N PRO A 308 -4.75 6.20 19.86
CA PRO A 308 -3.68 5.38 20.44
C PRO A 308 -2.94 4.53 19.41
N THR A 309 -3.67 3.89 18.49
CA THR A 309 -3.05 3.05 17.46
C THR A 309 -2.29 3.90 16.43
N GLN A 310 -2.83 5.05 16.02
CA GLN A 310 -2.12 5.96 15.13
C GLN A 310 -0.84 6.51 15.75
N ASN A 311 -0.76 6.64 17.07
CA ASN A 311 0.49 6.97 17.75
C ASN A 311 1.57 5.90 17.51
N GLU A 312 1.21 4.62 17.63
CA GLU A 312 2.16 3.52 17.31
C GLU A 312 2.56 3.52 15.83
N VAL A 313 1.60 3.77 14.93
CA VAL A 313 1.87 3.86 13.49
C VAL A 313 2.85 4.98 13.17
N ILE A 314 2.72 6.15 13.81
CA ILE A 314 3.65 7.28 13.64
C ILE A 314 5.07 6.90 14.05
N HIS A 315 5.24 6.21 15.17
CA HIS A 315 6.56 5.81 15.65
C HIS A 315 7.26 4.83 14.67
N VAL A 316 6.48 4.01 13.95
CA VAL A 316 7.00 3.13 12.90
C VAL A 316 7.29 3.91 11.62
N THR A 317 6.34 4.74 11.17
CA THR A 317 6.35 5.28 9.81
C THR A 317 6.91 6.70 9.70
N GLY A 318 6.80 7.50 10.75
CA GLY A 318 7.05 8.94 10.69
C GLY A 318 6.01 9.73 9.88
N TYR A 319 4.90 9.10 9.49
CA TYR A 319 3.86 9.72 8.67
C TYR A 319 2.89 10.55 9.49
N LEU A 320 2.22 11.50 8.84
CA LEU A 320 1.23 12.34 9.48
C LEU A 320 -0.10 11.57 9.67
N PRO A 321 -0.70 11.63 10.87
CA PRO A 321 -1.92 10.91 11.19
C PRO A 321 -3.15 11.58 10.59
N ALA A 322 -4.17 10.78 10.28
CA ALA A 322 -5.49 11.31 9.97
C ALA A 322 -6.30 11.66 11.22
N ASN A 323 -5.95 11.13 12.40
CA ASN A 323 -6.63 11.42 13.66
C ASN A 323 -5.83 12.44 14.49
N PRO A 324 -6.29 13.71 14.59
CA PRO A 324 -5.58 14.74 15.34
C PRO A 324 -5.52 14.50 16.86
N GLY A 325 -6.36 13.59 17.39
CA GLY A 325 -6.32 13.15 18.79
C GLY A 325 -4.99 12.51 19.20
N VAL A 326 -4.15 12.13 18.25
CA VAL A 326 -2.80 11.60 18.51
C VAL A 326 -1.91 12.60 19.25
N ALA A 327 -2.15 13.91 19.07
CA ALA A 327 -1.34 14.97 19.68
C ALA A 327 -1.22 14.87 21.21
N GLN A 328 -2.16 14.22 21.89
CA GLN A 328 -2.10 14.00 23.33
C GLN A 328 -1.03 12.97 23.77
N TYR A 329 -0.57 12.11 22.86
CA TYR A 329 0.42 11.06 23.13
C TYR A 329 1.85 11.48 22.74
N LEU A 330 2.00 12.56 21.95
CA LEU A 330 3.26 13.02 21.42
C LEU A 330 3.95 14.03 22.31
N THR A 331 5.26 13.95 22.43
CA THR A 331 6.13 14.95 23.02
C THR A 331 6.16 16.25 22.17
N SER A 332 6.64 17.34 22.74
CA SER A 332 6.79 18.61 22.00
C SER A 332 7.77 18.49 20.81
N GLU A 333 8.80 17.68 20.96
CA GLU A 333 9.77 17.44 19.87
C GLU A 333 9.16 16.64 18.71
N GLU A 334 8.38 15.60 19.03
CA GLU A 334 7.66 14.81 18.01
C GLU A 334 6.62 15.67 17.29
N LYS A 335 5.87 16.52 18.00
CA LYS A 335 4.93 17.47 17.37
C LYS A 335 5.63 18.40 16.40
N LYS A 336 6.79 18.90 16.76
CA LYS A 336 7.61 19.75 15.91
C LYS A 336 8.13 19.00 14.69
N THR A 337 8.65 17.77 14.90
CA THR A 337 9.14 16.90 13.81
C THR A 337 8.03 16.55 12.81
N LEU A 338 6.81 16.35 13.29
CA LEU A 338 5.62 16.08 12.48
C LEU A 338 4.92 17.36 11.98
N HIS A 339 5.51 18.53 12.17
CA HIS A 339 4.93 19.81 11.74
C HIS A 339 3.50 20.06 12.25
N LEU A 340 3.13 19.50 13.42
CA LEU A 340 1.79 19.69 13.98
C LEU A 340 1.56 21.13 14.48
N ASP A 341 2.63 21.86 14.79
CA ASP A 341 2.57 23.25 15.26
C ASP A 341 2.42 24.25 14.08
N ASP A 342 2.81 23.87 12.87
CA ASP A 342 2.75 24.69 11.65
C ASP A 342 2.06 23.98 10.48
N LEU A 343 1.13 23.07 10.78
CA LEU A 343 0.50 22.11 9.88
C LEU A 343 -0.07 22.75 8.61
N ASP A 344 -0.76 23.90 8.74
CA ASP A 344 -1.36 24.61 7.60
C ASP A 344 -0.31 25.13 6.62
N SER A 345 0.83 25.61 7.12
CA SER A 345 1.95 26.08 6.31
C SER A 345 2.67 24.93 5.64
N TYR A 346 2.86 23.84 6.37
CA TYR A 346 3.49 22.63 5.87
C TYR A 346 2.66 21.99 4.76
N GLN A 347 1.35 21.82 5.00
CA GLN A 347 0.43 21.23 4.04
C GLN A 347 0.37 22.00 2.71
N LYS A 348 0.49 23.34 2.71
CA LYS A 348 0.52 24.16 1.49
C LYS A 348 1.72 23.86 0.58
N ARG A 349 2.74 23.23 1.12
CA ARG A 349 3.94 22.83 0.38
C ARG A 349 3.84 21.42 -0.22
N ILE A 350 2.70 20.72 0.00
CA ILE A 350 2.45 19.35 -0.44
C ILE A 350 1.31 19.36 -1.45
N TYR A 351 1.60 18.97 -2.69
CA TYR A 351 0.59 18.80 -3.74
C TYR A 351 0.07 17.38 -3.70
N PHE A 352 -1.06 17.19 -3.02
CA PHE A 352 -1.64 15.85 -2.89
C PHE A 352 -1.98 15.25 -4.24
N TRP A 353 -1.65 13.98 -4.37
CA TRP A 353 -1.94 13.19 -5.56
C TRP A 353 -3.42 13.17 -5.87
N GLN A 354 -3.71 13.25 -7.14
CA GLN A 354 -5.06 13.27 -7.69
C GLN A 354 -5.18 12.20 -8.75
N ASN A 355 -6.42 11.89 -9.15
CA ASN A 355 -6.66 11.06 -10.31
C ASN A 355 -5.94 11.63 -11.54
N VAL A 356 -5.20 10.78 -12.24
CA VAL A 356 -4.48 11.09 -13.48
C VAL A 356 -5.26 10.57 -14.66
N PRO A 357 -6.03 11.42 -15.40
CA PRO A 357 -6.91 10.94 -16.46
C PRO A 357 -6.19 10.19 -17.59
N ARG A 358 -4.90 10.50 -17.78
CA ARG A 358 -4.05 9.91 -18.83
C ARG A 358 -2.94 9.04 -18.22
N ARG A 359 -3.24 8.30 -17.15
CA ARG A 359 -2.26 7.50 -16.40
C ARG A 359 -1.44 6.57 -17.29
N ASP A 360 -2.08 5.93 -18.27
CA ASP A 360 -1.39 5.04 -19.20
C ASP A 360 -0.29 5.77 -20.00
N LYS A 361 -0.53 7.04 -20.37
CA LYS A 361 0.48 7.85 -21.07
C LYS A 361 1.65 8.22 -20.16
N TYR A 362 1.38 8.57 -18.90
CA TYR A 362 2.44 8.80 -17.91
C TYR A 362 3.27 7.53 -17.68
N ASN A 363 2.62 6.39 -17.54
CA ASN A 363 3.29 5.10 -17.40
C ASN A 363 4.13 4.75 -18.63
N GLN A 364 3.63 5.04 -19.85
CA GLN A 364 4.41 4.88 -21.08
C GLN A 364 5.68 5.71 -21.00
N ILE A 365 5.58 7.02 -20.71
CA ILE A 365 6.73 7.94 -20.59
C ILE A 365 7.73 7.44 -19.54
N TRP A 366 7.23 7.03 -18.35
CA TRP A 366 8.10 6.49 -17.30
C TRP A 366 8.84 5.22 -17.75
N ASN A 367 8.16 4.32 -18.43
CA ASN A 367 8.80 3.11 -18.98
C ASN A 367 9.84 3.44 -20.06
N GLU A 368 9.60 4.44 -20.92
CA GLU A 368 10.57 4.93 -21.90
C GLU A 368 11.81 5.54 -21.22
N VAL A 369 11.63 6.31 -20.11
CA VAL A 369 12.75 6.81 -19.30
C VAL A 369 13.56 5.65 -18.73
N LYS A 370 12.91 4.64 -18.15
CA LYS A 370 13.62 3.46 -17.61
C LYS A 370 14.41 2.71 -18.67
N ALA A 371 13.85 2.56 -19.86
CA ALA A 371 14.46 1.84 -20.97
C ALA A 371 15.57 2.63 -21.70
N ALA A 372 15.61 3.96 -21.57
CA ALA A 372 16.65 4.79 -22.22
C ALA A 372 18.05 4.40 -21.72
N GLN A 373 19.04 4.42 -22.63
CA GLN A 373 20.45 4.11 -22.31
C GLN A 373 21.19 5.33 -21.76
#